data_94746db27794990f88ab4bf357eb9795
#
_entry.id   94746db27794990f88ab4bf357eb9795
#
_cell.length_a   1.000
_cell.length_b   1.000
_cell.length_c   1.000
_cell.angle_alpha   90.00
_cell.angle_beta   90.00
_cell.angle_gamma   90.00
#
_symmetry.space_group_name_H-M   'P 1'
#
loop_
_entity.id
_entity.type
_entity.pdbx_description
1 polymer ?
#
loop_
_entity_poly.entity_id
_entity_poly.type
_entity_poly.pdbx_seq_one_letter_code
_entity_poly.pdbx_strand_id
1 'polypeptide(L)' 'MIMQGRVKWFNAEKGFGFIDRGEGKDIFVHYSQIVQNGYKTLNEGELVEFELYQ' A
#
# COMPACT_ATOMS: atom_id res chain seq x y z
N MET A 1 -1.42 -4.29 -13.02
CA MET A 1 -2.80 -4.46 -12.52
C MET A 1 -2.98 -3.62 -11.26
N ILE A 2 -3.96 -2.77 -11.25
CA ILE A 2 -4.21 -1.89 -10.09
C ILE A 2 -5.18 -2.57 -9.15
N MET A 3 -4.83 -2.56 -7.87
CA MET A 3 -5.64 -3.18 -6.83
C MET A 3 -5.88 -2.18 -5.72
N GLN A 4 -6.87 -2.46 -4.90
CA GLN A 4 -7.19 -1.62 -3.75
C GLN A 4 -7.06 -2.43 -2.48
N GLY A 5 -6.68 -1.75 -1.42
CA GLY A 5 -6.60 -2.37 -0.11
C GLY A 5 -6.45 -1.32 0.96
N ARG A 6 -6.44 -1.75 2.21
CA ARG A 6 -6.27 -0.84 3.33
C ARG A 6 -4.87 -1.01 3.91
N VAL A 7 -4.29 0.10 4.27
CA VAL A 7 -2.94 0.10 4.83
C VAL A 7 -2.97 -0.58 6.18
N LYS A 8 -2.17 -1.62 6.33
CA LYS A 8 -2.00 -2.28 7.61
C LYS A 8 -0.95 -1.54 8.42
N TRP A 9 0.19 -1.26 7.82
CA TRP A 9 1.17 -0.32 8.35
C TRP A 9 2.09 0.09 7.22
N PHE A 10 2.73 1.23 7.42
CA PHE A 10 3.62 1.76 6.39
C PHE A 10 4.80 2.46 7.07
N ASN A 11 5.99 2.22 6.55
CA ASN A 11 7.21 2.87 7.03
C ASN A 11 7.66 3.91 6.01
N ALA A 12 7.43 5.17 6.33
CA ALA A 12 7.74 6.25 5.39
C ALA A 12 9.25 6.40 5.17
N GLU A 13 10.05 6.11 6.18
CA GLU A 13 11.50 6.22 6.04
C GLU A 13 12.05 5.22 5.05
N LYS A 14 11.57 4.00 5.14
CA LYS A 14 12.04 2.92 4.27
C LYS A 14 11.28 2.84 2.98
N GLY A 15 10.09 3.46 2.93
CA GLY A 15 9.32 3.54 1.71
C GLY A 15 8.54 2.28 1.38
N PHE A 16 8.17 1.47 2.37
CA PHE A 16 7.39 0.27 2.11
C PHE A 16 6.43 0.00 3.27
N GLY A 17 5.50 -0.91 3.00
CA GLY A 17 4.54 -1.30 4.02
C GLY A 17 3.74 -2.50 3.58
N PHE A 18 2.73 -2.81 4.36
CA PHE A 18 1.82 -3.91 4.07
C PHE A 18 0.41 -3.39 3.90
N ILE A 19 -0.25 -3.91 2.88
CA ILE A 19 -1.62 -3.56 2.54
C ILE A 19 -2.48 -4.79 2.78
N ASP A 20 -3.58 -4.60 3.50
CA ASP A 20 -4.55 -5.66 3.72
C ASP A 20 -5.56 -5.64 2.57
N ARG A 21 -5.59 -6.71 1.82
CA ARG A 21 -6.51 -6.85 0.69
C ARG A 21 -7.88 -7.40 1.11
N GLY A 22 -8.08 -7.61 2.39
CA GLY A 22 -9.23 -8.35 2.86
C GLY A 22 -8.90 -9.83 2.94
N GLU A 23 -9.75 -10.59 3.59
CA GLU A 23 -9.57 -12.03 3.74
C GLU A 23 -8.29 -12.41 4.49
N GLY A 24 -7.75 -11.49 5.27
CA GLY A 24 -6.56 -11.75 6.07
C GLY A 24 -5.28 -11.87 5.29
N LYS A 25 -5.25 -11.40 4.06
CA LYS A 25 -4.05 -11.47 3.23
C LYS A 25 -3.36 -10.13 3.15
N ASP A 26 -2.08 -10.13 3.51
CA ASP A 26 -1.27 -8.92 3.45
C ASP A 26 -0.38 -8.98 2.22
N ILE A 27 -0.20 -7.81 1.60
CA ILE A 27 0.69 -7.69 0.46
C ILE A 27 1.75 -6.67 0.80
N PHE A 28 2.99 -7.03 0.53
CA PHE A 28 4.11 -6.09 0.66
C PHE A 28 4.11 -5.16 -0.55
N VAL A 29 4.13 -3.86 -0.29
CA VAL A 29 4.21 -2.86 -1.37
C VAL A 29 5.27 -1.82 -1.05
N HIS A 30 5.88 -1.32 -2.11
CA HIS A 30 6.81 -0.21 -2.02
C HIS A 30 6.05 1.07 -2.41
N TYR A 31 6.49 2.22 -1.90
CA TYR A 31 5.77 3.47 -2.20
C TYR A 31 5.67 3.76 -3.69
N SER A 32 6.62 3.27 -4.47
CA SER A 32 6.58 3.46 -5.92
C SER A 32 5.44 2.71 -6.58
N GLN A 33 4.87 1.74 -5.90
CA GLN A 33 3.75 0.97 -6.41
C GLN A 33 2.40 1.59 -6.06
N ILE A 34 2.40 2.61 -5.23
CA ILE A 34 1.18 3.25 -4.78
C ILE A 34 0.75 4.30 -5.78
N VAL A 35 -0.50 4.20 -6.23
CA VAL A 35 -1.05 5.09 -7.24
C VAL A 35 -1.76 6.23 -6.53
N GLN A 36 -0.99 7.13 -5.93
CA GLN A 36 -1.52 8.30 -5.27
C GLN A 36 -0.61 9.48 -5.54
N ASN A 37 -1.23 10.62 -5.74
CA ASN A 37 -0.48 11.84 -6.04
C ASN A 37 0.30 12.32 -4.83
N GLY A 38 1.60 12.29 -4.97
CA GLY A 38 2.48 13.06 -4.10
C GLY A 38 2.73 12.53 -2.70
N TYR A 39 2.12 11.43 -2.31
CA TYR A 39 2.27 10.97 -0.94
C TYR A 39 3.09 9.71 -0.83
N LYS A 40 4.06 9.78 0.07
CA LYS A 40 4.91 8.65 0.39
C LYS A 40 4.64 8.15 1.80
N THR A 41 3.62 8.69 2.44
CA THR A 41 3.24 8.35 3.79
C THR A 41 1.79 7.94 3.81
N LEU A 42 1.51 6.81 4.40
CA LEU A 42 0.16 6.28 4.47
C LEU A 42 -0.20 6.03 5.92
N ASN A 43 -1.47 6.27 6.25
CA ASN A 43 -1.96 6.04 7.59
C ASN A 43 -2.63 4.68 7.68
N GLU A 44 -2.52 4.05 8.85
CA GLU A 44 -3.17 2.78 9.11
C GLU A 44 -4.67 2.86 8.83
N GLY A 45 -5.18 1.86 8.12
CA GLY A 45 -6.59 1.79 7.79
C GLY A 45 -7.02 2.62 6.60
N GLU A 46 -6.12 3.35 6.00
CA GLU A 46 -6.42 4.18 4.84
C GLU A 46 -6.60 3.31 3.60
N LEU A 47 -7.62 3.62 2.80
CA LEU A 47 -7.83 2.92 1.55
C LEU A 47 -6.90 3.47 0.48
N VAL A 48 -6.17 2.59 -0.17
CA VAL A 48 -5.20 3.01 -1.19
C VAL A 48 -5.30 2.12 -2.41
N GLU A 49 -4.84 2.65 -3.54
CA GLU A 49 -4.67 1.89 -4.75
C GLU A 49 -3.20 1.65 -4.98
N PHE A 50 -2.86 0.48 -5.47
CA PHE A 50 -1.48 0.15 -5.73
C PHE A 50 -1.38 -0.76 -6.93
N GLU A 51 -0.22 -0.75 -7.57
CA GLU A 51 0.00 -1.55 -8.76
C GLU A 51 0.85 -2.75 -8.43
N LEU A 52 0.37 -3.93 -8.83
CA LEU A 52 1.13 -5.16 -8.69
C LEU A 52 1.77 -5.51 -10.02
N TYR A 53 3.07 -5.75 -9.98
CA TYR A 53 3.82 -6.22 -11.14
C TYR A 53 3.96 -7.72 -11.05
N GLN A 54 3.80 -8.36 -12.18
CA GLN A 54 3.97 -9.80 -12.25
C GLN A 54 5.10 -10.16 -13.18
#